data_b9d697bc75604f1661e9ad9482ccba2c
#
_entry.id   b9d697bc75604f1661e9ad9482ccba2c
#
_cell.length_a   1.000
_cell.length_b   1.000
_cell.length_c   1.000
_cell.angle_alpha   90.00
_cell.angle_beta   90.00
_cell.angle_gamma   90.00
#
_symmetry.space_group_name_H-M   'P 1'
#
loop_
_entity.id
_entity.type
_entity.pdbx_description
1 polymer ?
#
loop_
_entity_poly.entity_id
_entity_poly.type
_entity_poly.pdbx_seq_one_letter_code
_entity_poly.pdbx_strand_id
1 'polypeptide(L)'
;MRGLRLTVVVAGGFLVGACATATPVIEQTTRGPIAQEIQIARSFAANGRDMGWDEKRRYEEELEEKVFKYLREHPEVQNETRYSSFRFWRQVSIGSTKEEVKVLLNDPDERTIDPALMATLARRHWSQVQGKAKEAWVYPLGWVLYVDDKAVVSMIRTRSRWDKDDDQ
;
A
#
# COMPACT_ATOMS: atom_id res chain seq x y z
N MET A 1 16.92 -69.70 -37.27
CA MET A 1 17.53 -68.67 -36.43
C MET A 1 16.69 -67.41 -36.57
N ARG A 2 15.84 -67.12 -35.59
CA ARG A 2 14.92 -65.95 -35.60
C ARG A 2 15.54 -64.84 -34.74
N GLY A 3 15.94 -63.71 -35.39
CA GLY A 3 16.48 -62.56 -34.73
C GLY A 3 15.38 -61.69 -34.07
N LEU A 4 15.48 -61.58 -32.76
CA LEU A 4 14.61 -60.74 -31.94
C LEU A 4 15.06 -59.26 -32.07
N ARG A 5 14.23 -58.40 -32.68
CA ARG A 5 14.48 -56.94 -32.72
C ARG A 5 13.88 -56.29 -31.50
N LEU A 6 14.76 -55.78 -30.62
CA LEU A 6 14.40 -55.05 -29.43
C LEU A 6 14.15 -53.57 -29.83
N THR A 7 12.89 -53.15 -29.76
CA THR A 7 12.51 -51.73 -30.00
C THR A 7 12.52 -51.01 -28.65
N VAL A 8 13.50 -50.09 -28.47
CA VAL A 8 13.57 -49.23 -27.29
C VAL A 8 12.69 -48.00 -27.59
N VAL A 9 11.60 -47.88 -26.82
CA VAL A 9 10.74 -46.68 -26.85
C VAL A 9 11.28 -45.72 -25.77
N VAL A 10 11.90 -44.63 -26.18
CA VAL A 10 12.31 -43.52 -25.30
C VAL A 10 11.08 -42.63 -25.09
N ALA A 11 10.42 -42.76 -23.95
CA ALA A 11 9.39 -41.84 -23.50
C ALA A 11 10.04 -40.54 -22.99
N GLY A 12 10.08 -39.54 -23.87
CA GLY A 12 10.48 -38.18 -23.52
C GLY A 12 9.41 -37.53 -22.64
N GLY A 13 9.63 -37.49 -21.32
CA GLY A 13 8.79 -36.76 -20.39
C GLY A 13 9.00 -35.24 -20.56
N PHE A 14 8.03 -34.52 -21.09
CA PHE A 14 7.97 -33.08 -21.05
C PHE A 14 7.64 -32.64 -19.62
N LEU A 15 8.65 -32.16 -18.89
CA LEU A 15 8.45 -31.41 -17.65
C LEU A 15 7.91 -30.02 -18.02
N VAL A 16 6.59 -29.86 -18.00
CA VAL A 16 5.93 -28.57 -18.04
C VAL A 16 6.19 -27.91 -16.69
N GLY A 17 7.19 -27.05 -16.63
CA GLY A 17 7.44 -26.20 -15.47
C GLY A 17 6.25 -25.26 -15.26
N ALA A 18 5.37 -25.59 -14.33
CA ALA A 18 4.33 -24.69 -13.87
C ALA A 18 5.01 -23.52 -13.16
N CYS A 19 5.17 -22.39 -13.86
CA CYS A 19 5.44 -21.11 -13.21
C CYS A 19 4.23 -20.80 -12.31
N ALA A 20 4.35 -21.12 -11.03
CA ALA A 20 3.39 -20.72 -10.03
C ALA A 20 3.44 -19.19 -9.93
N THR A 21 2.56 -18.50 -10.65
CA THR A 21 2.35 -17.06 -10.48
C THR A 21 1.86 -16.84 -9.06
N ALA A 22 2.72 -16.25 -8.24
CA ALA A 22 2.39 -15.93 -6.86
C ALA A 22 1.20 -14.94 -6.85
N THR A 23 0.06 -15.39 -6.36
CA THR A 23 -1.13 -14.54 -6.23
C THR A 23 -0.86 -13.49 -5.15
N PRO A 24 -1.01 -12.19 -5.44
CA PRO A 24 -0.78 -11.15 -4.45
C PRO A 24 -1.76 -11.30 -3.27
N VAL A 25 -1.26 -11.18 -2.06
CA VAL A 25 -2.09 -11.17 -0.85
C VAL A 25 -2.69 -9.77 -0.71
N ILE A 26 -4.01 -9.72 -0.48
CA ILE A 26 -4.75 -8.47 -0.29
C ILE A 26 -5.30 -8.48 1.11
N GLU A 27 -4.89 -7.50 1.90
CA GLU A 27 -5.24 -7.36 3.30
C GLU A 27 -5.99 -6.05 3.54
N GLN A 28 -7.04 -6.13 4.37
CA GLN A 28 -7.65 -4.97 4.97
C GLN A 28 -6.98 -4.72 6.32
N THR A 29 -6.56 -3.50 6.58
CA THR A 29 -5.81 -3.14 7.79
C THR A 29 -6.35 -1.86 8.42
N THR A 30 -6.16 -1.72 9.72
CA THR A 30 -6.47 -0.51 10.48
C THR A 30 -5.27 0.44 10.59
N ARG A 31 -4.06 -0.07 10.33
CA ARG A 31 -2.82 0.70 10.27
C ARG A 31 -2.48 0.92 8.80
N GLY A 32 -2.37 2.17 8.41
CA GLY A 32 -2.11 2.58 7.04
C GLY A 32 -0.63 2.74 6.72
N PRO A 33 -0.34 3.34 5.57
CA PRO A 33 1.02 3.61 5.13
C PRO A 33 1.73 4.58 6.08
N ILE A 34 3.04 4.37 6.22
CA ILE A 34 3.96 5.27 6.91
C ILE A 34 4.54 6.24 5.89
N ALA A 35 4.59 7.52 6.23
CA ALA A 35 5.03 8.58 5.32
C ALA A 35 6.43 8.31 4.72
N GLN A 36 7.37 7.85 5.54
CA GLN A 36 8.73 7.54 5.09
C GLN A 36 8.78 6.40 4.07
N GLU A 37 7.98 5.32 4.26
CA GLU A 37 7.91 4.19 3.31
C GLU A 37 7.41 4.65 1.94
N ILE A 38 6.36 5.47 1.92
CA ILE A 38 5.80 6.02 0.68
C ILE A 38 6.82 6.92 -0.03
N GLN A 39 7.54 7.75 0.72
CA GLN A 39 8.57 8.62 0.15
C GLN A 39 9.76 7.84 -0.42
N ILE A 40 10.21 6.80 0.27
CA ILE A 40 11.26 5.89 -0.22
C ILE A 40 10.80 5.24 -1.54
N ALA A 41 9.58 4.71 -1.59
CA ALA A 41 9.04 4.09 -2.79
C ALA A 41 8.97 5.07 -3.97
N ARG A 42 8.56 6.32 -3.72
CA ARG A 42 8.55 7.38 -4.74
C ARG A 42 9.95 7.74 -5.21
N SER A 43 10.92 7.84 -4.30
CA SER A 43 12.32 8.08 -4.67
C SER A 43 12.87 6.97 -5.55
N PHE A 44 12.53 5.72 -5.22
CA PHE A 44 12.95 4.57 -6.02
C PHE A 44 12.33 4.57 -7.42
N ALA A 45 11.03 4.90 -7.52
CA ALA A 45 10.33 5.01 -8.80
C ALA A 45 10.88 6.14 -9.67
N ALA A 46 11.24 7.27 -9.07
CA ALA A 46 11.73 8.45 -9.80
C ALA A 46 13.22 8.36 -10.17
N ASN A 47 14.07 7.79 -9.30
CA ASN A 47 15.53 7.89 -9.39
C ASN A 47 16.23 6.52 -9.50
N GLY A 48 15.48 5.40 -9.41
CA GLY A 48 16.05 4.04 -9.42
C GLY A 48 16.85 3.68 -8.16
N ARG A 49 16.81 4.50 -7.10
CA ARG A 49 17.53 4.32 -5.85
C ARG A 49 16.75 4.82 -4.64
N ASP A 50 17.12 4.35 -3.48
CA ASP A 50 16.66 4.92 -2.21
C ASP A 50 17.24 6.34 -2.00
N MET A 51 16.60 7.09 -1.12
CA MET A 51 17.09 8.41 -0.69
C MET A 51 18.45 8.29 0.01
N GLY A 52 19.38 9.20 -0.32
CA GLY A 52 20.61 9.36 0.43
C GLY A 52 20.38 9.94 1.83
N TRP A 53 21.42 9.93 2.67
CA TRP A 53 21.34 10.40 4.05
C TRP A 53 20.81 11.83 4.17
N ASP A 54 21.36 12.75 3.39
CA ASP A 54 20.94 14.15 3.41
C ASP A 54 19.54 14.37 2.85
N GLU A 55 19.11 13.53 1.90
CA GLU A 55 17.75 13.57 1.35
C GLU A 55 16.74 13.10 2.40
N LYS A 56 17.03 12.01 3.12
CA LYS A 56 16.20 11.50 4.24
C LYS A 56 16.06 12.54 5.33
N ARG A 57 17.17 13.14 5.76
CA ARG A 57 17.17 14.17 6.81
C ARG A 57 16.31 15.38 6.42
N ARG A 58 16.51 15.92 5.20
CA ARG A 58 15.68 17.04 4.72
C ARG A 58 14.20 16.68 4.66
N TYR A 59 13.87 15.49 4.17
CA TYR A 59 12.50 15.02 4.13
C TYR A 59 11.88 14.94 5.53
N GLU A 60 12.62 14.42 6.52
CA GLU A 60 12.15 14.31 7.91
C GLU A 60 11.94 15.69 8.53
N GLU A 61 12.85 16.64 8.30
CA GLU A 61 12.72 18.03 8.75
C GLU A 61 11.48 18.72 8.13
N GLU A 62 11.28 18.58 6.83
CA GLU A 62 10.10 19.13 6.12
C GLU A 62 8.79 18.47 6.60
N LEU A 63 8.78 17.18 6.80
CA LEU A 63 7.61 16.44 7.30
C LEU A 63 7.28 16.87 8.73
N GLU A 64 8.30 16.99 9.58
CA GLU A 64 8.15 17.47 10.95
C GLU A 64 7.51 18.86 10.98
N GLU A 65 8.00 19.79 10.16
CA GLU A 65 7.46 21.14 10.05
C GLU A 65 5.99 21.14 9.62
N LYS A 66 5.64 20.35 8.58
CA LYS A 66 4.25 20.21 8.12
C LYS A 66 3.33 19.68 9.21
N VAL A 67 3.75 18.65 9.94
CA VAL A 67 2.96 18.06 11.02
C VAL A 67 2.79 19.04 12.18
N PHE A 68 3.84 19.77 12.58
CA PHE A 68 3.72 20.79 13.64
C PHE A 68 2.84 21.95 13.23
N LYS A 69 2.93 22.39 11.97
CA LYS A 69 2.05 23.43 11.44
C LYS A 69 0.60 22.98 11.53
N TYR A 70 0.29 21.78 11.02
CA TYR A 70 -1.05 21.21 11.09
C TYR A 70 -1.59 21.12 12.52
N LEU A 71 -0.80 20.62 13.47
CA LEU A 71 -1.21 20.48 14.87
C LEU A 71 -1.42 21.83 15.58
N ARG A 72 -0.75 22.91 15.16
CA ARG A 72 -1.02 24.25 15.67
C ARG A 72 -2.34 24.82 15.16
N GLU A 73 -2.69 24.49 13.90
CA GLU A 73 -3.94 24.92 13.26
C GLU A 73 -5.13 24.06 13.73
N HIS A 74 -4.87 22.82 14.18
CA HIS A 74 -5.86 21.82 14.61
C HIS A 74 -5.54 21.26 16.00
N PRO A 75 -5.66 22.06 17.06
CA PRO A 75 -5.31 21.63 18.43
C PRO A 75 -6.23 20.51 18.96
N GLU A 76 -7.43 20.36 18.42
CA GLU A 76 -8.38 19.31 18.76
C GLU A 76 -7.85 17.92 18.46
N VAL A 77 -6.98 17.75 17.47
CA VAL A 77 -6.37 16.47 17.06
C VAL A 77 -5.57 15.84 18.20
N GLN A 78 -5.04 16.64 19.14
CA GLN A 78 -4.29 16.14 20.28
C GLN A 78 -5.11 15.24 21.21
N ASN A 79 -6.44 15.38 21.20
CA ASN A 79 -7.37 14.57 22.00
C ASN A 79 -7.88 13.33 21.26
N GLU A 80 -7.48 13.14 20.02
CA GLU A 80 -7.94 12.03 19.20
C GLU A 80 -7.10 10.77 19.42
N THR A 81 -7.74 9.60 19.36
CA THR A 81 -7.06 8.30 19.53
C THR A 81 -5.96 8.06 18.50
N ARG A 82 -6.07 8.65 17.32
CA ARG A 82 -5.10 8.56 16.22
C ARG A 82 -3.92 9.55 16.35
N TYR A 83 -3.94 10.46 17.34
CA TYR A 83 -2.89 11.45 17.50
C TYR A 83 -1.48 10.86 17.51
N SER A 84 -1.27 9.78 18.27
CA SER A 84 0.03 9.11 18.33
C SER A 84 0.49 8.57 16.99
N SER A 85 -0.42 7.98 16.21
CA SER A 85 -0.12 7.49 14.86
C SER A 85 0.29 8.64 13.94
N PHE A 86 -0.48 9.73 13.95
CA PHE A 86 -0.19 10.91 13.15
C PHE A 86 1.10 11.62 13.59
N ARG A 87 1.25 11.91 14.91
CA ARG A 87 2.33 12.75 15.43
C ARG A 87 3.67 12.04 15.51
N PHE A 88 3.70 10.79 15.98
CA PHE A 88 4.96 10.08 16.26
C PHE A 88 5.31 9.04 15.20
N TRP A 89 4.33 8.27 14.76
CA TRP A 89 4.56 7.21 13.77
C TRP A 89 4.48 7.70 12.32
N ARG A 90 4.01 8.94 12.09
CA ARG A 90 3.79 9.48 10.75
C ARG A 90 2.96 8.52 9.88
N GLN A 91 1.98 7.88 10.48
CA GLN A 91 1.20 6.80 9.91
C GLN A 91 -0.27 7.21 9.77
N VAL A 92 -0.85 6.89 8.62
CA VAL A 92 -2.28 7.04 8.39
C VAL A 92 -3.05 5.98 9.17
N SER A 93 -4.21 6.33 9.70
CA SER A 93 -5.10 5.43 10.42
C SER A 93 -6.54 5.58 9.93
N ILE A 94 -7.41 4.62 10.25
CA ILE A 94 -8.85 4.80 10.07
C ILE A 94 -9.28 6.05 10.86
N GLY A 95 -10.07 6.90 10.22
CA GLY A 95 -10.49 8.19 10.77
C GLY A 95 -9.53 9.35 10.50
N SER A 96 -8.32 9.11 9.95
CA SER A 96 -7.46 10.22 9.49
C SER A 96 -8.20 11.06 8.46
N THR A 97 -8.20 12.38 8.64
CA THR A 97 -8.82 13.32 7.71
C THR A 97 -8.08 13.31 6.36
N LYS A 98 -8.75 13.76 5.30
CA LYS A 98 -8.12 13.94 3.98
C LYS A 98 -6.89 14.85 4.05
N GLU A 99 -6.95 15.85 4.92
CA GLU A 99 -5.88 16.80 5.12
C GLU A 99 -4.70 16.16 5.86
N GLU A 100 -4.95 15.40 6.95
CA GLU A 100 -3.91 14.61 7.64
C GLU A 100 -3.20 13.65 6.69
N VAL A 101 -3.96 12.96 5.82
CA VAL A 101 -3.37 12.08 4.80
C VAL A 101 -2.44 12.85 3.87
N LYS A 102 -2.87 14.03 3.39
CA LYS A 102 -2.03 14.85 2.51
C LYS A 102 -0.81 15.45 3.21
N VAL A 103 -0.92 15.80 4.49
CA VAL A 103 0.23 16.25 5.29
C VAL A 103 1.29 15.16 5.36
N LEU A 104 0.88 13.90 5.59
CA LEU A 104 1.80 12.76 5.73
C LEU A 104 2.30 12.25 4.38
N LEU A 105 1.40 12.02 3.41
CA LEU A 105 1.70 11.28 2.20
C LEU A 105 1.79 12.14 0.93
N ASN A 106 1.48 13.44 1.04
CA ASN A 106 1.18 14.32 -0.10
C ASN A 106 -0.04 13.81 -0.90
N ASP A 107 -0.26 14.33 -2.12
CA ASP A 107 -1.37 13.87 -2.96
C ASP A 107 -1.18 12.41 -3.39
N PRO A 108 -2.30 11.66 -3.58
CA PRO A 108 -2.25 10.30 -4.09
C PRO A 108 -1.73 10.26 -5.54
N ASP A 109 -1.12 9.14 -5.91
CA ASP A 109 -0.63 8.93 -7.28
C ASP A 109 -1.81 8.78 -8.27
N GLU A 110 -2.91 8.16 -7.80
CA GLU A 110 -4.18 8.08 -8.53
C GLU A 110 -5.35 8.30 -7.58
N ARG A 111 -6.44 8.87 -8.12
CA ARG A 111 -7.69 9.08 -7.39
C ARG A 111 -8.86 8.70 -8.27
N THR A 112 -9.81 7.94 -7.73
CA THR A 112 -11.04 7.58 -8.44
C THR A 112 -12.27 7.75 -7.56
N ILE A 113 -13.38 8.14 -8.20
CA ILE A 113 -14.73 8.17 -7.63
C ILE A 113 -15.64 7.14 -8.32
N ASP A 114 -15.12 6.43 -9.32
CA ASP A 114 -15.88 5.41 -10.04
C ASP A 114 -16.05 4.15 -9.19
N PRO A 115 -17.29 3.76 -8.84
CA PRO A 115 -17.56 2.58 -8.02
C PRO A 115 -17.02 1.28 -8.64
N ALA A 116 -16.98 1.16 -9.97
CA ALA A 116 -16.48 -0.04 -10.64
C ALA A 116 -14.95 -0.17 -10.48
N LEU A 117 -14.22 0.94 -10.61
CA LEU A 117 -12.79 0.97 -10.35
C LEU A 117 -12.49 0.76 -8.86
N MET A 118 -13.26 1.39 -7.97
CA MET A 118 -13.15 1.19 -6.53
C MET A 118 -13.36 -0.29 -6.14
N ALA A 119 -14.36 -0.96 -6.74
CA ALA A 119 -14.62 -2.38 -6.52
C ALA A 119 -13.45 -3.25 -7.03
N THR A 120 -12.89 -2.92 -8.19
CA THR A 120 -11.72 -3.60 -8.76
C THR A 120 -10.51 -3.50 -7.83
N LEU A 121 -10.26 -2.34 -7.24
CA LEU A 121 -9.17 -2.11 -6.29
C LEU A 121 -9.44 -2.86 -4.96
N ALA A 122 -10.68 -2.85 -4.46
CA ALA A 122 -11.05 -3.49 -3.19
C ALA A 122 -11.14 -5.02 -3.28
N ARG A 123 -11.44 -5.55 -4.47
CA ARG A 123 -11.60 -6.99 -4.72
C ARG A 123 -12.55 -7.65 -3.68
N ARG A 124 -12.08 -8.66 -2.97
CA ARG A 124 -12.87 -9.40 -1.95
C ARG A 124 -13.36 -8.53 -0.78
N HIS A 125 -12.77 -7.35 -0.57
CA HIS A 125 -13.14 -6.45 0.53
C HIS A 125 -14.18 -5.40 0.12
N TRP A 126 -14.66 -5.42 -1.14
CA TRP A 126 -15.59 -4.42 -1.64
C TRP A 126 -16.87 -4.28 -0.80
N SER A 127 -17.46 -5.39 -0.37
CA SER A 127 -18.66 -5.37 0.45
C SER A 127 -18.51 -4.61 1.78
N GLN A 128 -17.29 -4.46 2.28
CA GLN A 128 -16.98 -3.75 3.52
C GLN A 128 -16.76 -2.25 3.30
N VAL A 129 -16.47 -1.85 2.06
CA VAL A 129 -16.17 -0.49 1.62
C VAL A 129 -17.36 0.18 0.96
N GLN A 130 -18.13 -0.61 0.21
CA GLN A 130 -19.30 -0.14 -0.54
C GLN A 130 -20.31 0.60 0.37
N GLY A 131 -20.75 1.78 -0.10
CA GLY A 131 -21.69 2.63 0.63
C GLY A 131 -21.05 3.47 1.76
N LYS A 132 -19.80 3.23 2.12
CA LYS A 132 -19.06 4.03 3.12
C LYS A 132 -18.11 5.02 2.46
N ALA A 133 -17.37 4.57 1.47
CA ALA A 133 -16.39 5.39 0.76
C ALA A 133 -17.00 6.09 -0.46
N LYS A 134 -16.54 7.29 -0.73
CA LYS A 134 -16.86 8.08 -1.93
C LYS A 134 -15.70 8.14 -2.93
N GLU A 135 -14.49 7.90 -2.46
CA GLU A 135 -13.28 7.98 -3.27
C GLU A 135 -12.31 6.85 -2.87
N ALA A 136 -11.48 6.42 -3.81
CA ALA A 136 -10.28 5.64 -3.53
C ALA A 136 -9.04 6.42 -3.96
N TRP A 137 -8.06 6.48 -3.05
CA TRP A 137 -6.77 7.13 -3.22
C TRP A 137 -5.68 6.06 -3.27
N VAL A 138 -4.97 5.98 -4.37
CA VAL A 138 -3.92 4.97 -4.59
C VAL A 138 -2.56 5.58 -4.27
N TYR A 139 -1.78 4.86 -3.48
CA TYR A 139 -0.43 5.20 -3.10
C TYR A 139 0.55 4.06 -3.45
N PRO A 140 1.86 4.33 -3.49
CA PRO A 140 2.88 3.31 -3.70
C PRO A 140 2.76 2.12 -2.75
N LEU A 141 3.48 1.04 -3.03
CA LEU A 141 3.50 -0.20 -2.24
C LEU A 141 2.14 -0.90 -2.12
N GLY A 142 1.25 -0.67 -3.11
CA GLY A 142 -0.06 -1.30 -3.19
C GLY A 142 -1.09 -0.80 -2.19
N TRP A 143 -0.90 0.38 -1.62
CA TRP A 143 -1.86 0.99 -0.72
C TRP A 143 -3.03 1.63 -1.45
N VAL A 144 -4.24 1.33 -0.99
CA VAL A 144 -5.48 1.99 -1.41
C VAL A 144 -6.22 2.46 -0.17
N LEU A 145 -6.40 3.77 -0.05
CA LEU A 145 -7.16 4.42 1.02
C LEU A 145 -8.56 4.74 0.49
N TYR A 146 -9.58 4.24 1.16
CA TYR A 146 -10.97 4.55 0.86
C TYR A 146 -11.43 5.65 1.80
N VAL A 147 -11.87 6.76 1.21
CA VAL A 147 -12.24 7.98 1.96
C VAL A 147 -13.69 8.34 1.69
N ASP A 148 -14.37 8.84 2.72
CA ASP A 148 -15.67 9.49 2.59
C ASP A 148 -15.51 11.01 2.35
N ASP A 149 -16.46 11.82 2.75
CA ASP A 149 -16.36 13.28 2.63
C ASP A 149 -15.29 13.87 3.54
N LYS A 150 -14.95 13.23 4.65
CA LYS A 150 -14.13 13.77 5.73
C LYS A 150 -12.85 12.99 5.97
N ALA A 151 -12.93 11.68 6.00
CA ALA A 151 -11.86 10.85 6.56
C ALA A 151 -11.70 9.50 5.85
N VAL A 152 -10.62 8.81 6.17
CA VAL A 152 -10.33 7.42 5.77
C VAL A 152 -11.28 6.47 6.49
N VAL A 153 -12.08 5.73 5.74
CA VAL A 153 -13.06 4.75 6.25
C VAL A 153 -12.61 3.31 6.10
N SER A 154 -11.66 3.04 5.20
CA SER A 154 -11.05 1.72 5.01
C SER A 154 -9.71 1.84 4.32
N MET A 155 -8.84 0.89 4.58
CA MET A 155 -7.52 0.79 3.95
C MET A 155 -7.27 -0.64 3.51
N ILE A 156 -6.74 -0.80 2.31
CA ILE A 156 -6.39 -2.09 1.73
C ILE A 156 -4.96 -2.02 1.25
N ARG A 157 -4.15 -3.04 1.56
CA ARG A 157 -2.81 -3.21 1.02
C ARG A 157 -2.75 -4.45 0.16
N THR A 158 -2.25 -4.30 -1.06
CA THR A 158 -1.88 -5.42 -1.92
C THR A 158 -0.41 -5.72 -1.68
N ARG A 159 -0.12 -6.81 -0.94
CA ARG A 159 1.26 -7.27 -0.70
C ARG A 159 1.69 -8.26 -1.77
N SER A 160 2.94 -8.19 -2.19
CA SER A 160 3.59 -9.29 -2.90
C SER A 160 3.81 -10.45 -1.92
N ARG A 161 3.70 -11.69 -2.40
CA ARG A 161 3.99 -12.89 -1.57
C ARG A 161 5.42 -12.91 -1.03
N TRP A 162 6.28 -12.04 -1.53
CA TRP A 162 7.69 -11.93 -1.15
C TRP A 162 7.96 -10.80 -0.14
N ASP A 163 6.96 -9.98 0.17
CA ASP A 163 7.04 -9.04 1.29
C ASP A 163 7.04 -9.89 2.56
N LYS A 164 8.21 -10.04 3.19
CA LYS A 164 8.36 -10.75 4.46
C LYS A 164 7.50 -10.04 5.51
N ASP A 165 6.80 -10.86 6.30
CA ASP A 165 6.12 -10.37 7.50
C ASP A 165 7.21 -9.92 8.49
N ASP A 166 7.49 -8.61 8.55
CA ASP A 166 8.35 -7.99 9.56
C ASP A 166 7.61 -7.84 10.92
N ASP A 167 6.51 -8.59 11.10
CA ASP A 167 5.71 -8.62 12.32
C ASP A 167 6.07 -9.87 13.17
N GLN A 168 7.36 -9.98 13.62
CA GLN A 168 7.75 -10.86 14.73
C GLN A 168 8.42 -10.06 15.84
#